data_b19f340182fb7d24b4e1d388dcdd7249
#
_entry.id   b19f340182fb7d24b4e1d388dcdd7249
#
_cell.length_a   1.000
_cell.length_b   1.000
_cell.length_c   1.000
_cell.angle_alpha   90.00
_cell.angle_beta   90.00
_cell.angle_gamma   90.00
#
_symmetry.space_group_name_H-M   'P 1'
#
loop_
_entity.id
_entity.type
_entity.pdbx_description
1 polymer ?
#
loop_
_entity_poly.entity_id
_entity_poly.type
_entity_poly.pdbx_seq_one_letter_code
_entity_poly.pdbx_strand_id
1 'polypeptide(L)'
;MQQYYNVVRQEAYLKTIEKSIEASQERVNIVKTKQQVGVANQADYLQSNLDLNALIQAKENQILVIAQAKADVANTIVLPEADVYKMRFTDTIAVDATITLTGDTSLETGINANPQLQALKEQIKINKKIEIETRALMYPTLRASTGYSFSSNQSDAGF
;
A
#
# COMPACT_ATOMS: atom_id res chain seq x y z
N MET A 1 3.32 -2.90 12.68
CA MET A 1 2.22 -3.49 11.88
C MET A 1 2.70 -4.05 10.54
N GLN A 2 3.36 -3.27 9.68
CA GLN A 2 3.80 -3.74 8.35
C GLN A 2 4.71 -4.97 8.38
N GLN A 3 5.67 -5.03 9.31
CA GLN A 3 6.59 -6.17 9.44
C GLN A 3 5.88 -7.46 9.84
N TYR A 4 4.87 -7.37 10.73
CA TYR A 4 4.05 -8.51 11.12
C TYR A 4 3.33 -9.13 9.91
N TYR A 5 2.60 -8.30 9.15
CA TYR A 5 1.90 -8.77 7.95
C TYR A 5 2.85 -9.25 6.85
N ASN A 6 4.08 -8.73 6.81
CA ASN A 6 5.09 -9.26 5.91
C ASN A 6 5.42 -10.72 6.23
N VAL A 7 5.63 -11.07 7.52
CA VAL A 7 5.87 -12.47 7.92
C VAL A 7 4.70 -13.37 7.53
N VAL A 8 3.45 -12.96 7.86
CA VAL A 8 2.24 -13.72 7.51
C VAL A 8 2.15 -13.97 6.01
N ARG A 9 2.45 -12.95 5.19
CA ARG A 9 2.48 -13.08 3.73
C ARG A 9 3.55 -14.05 3.25
N GLN A 10 4.75 -13.99 3.82
CA GLN A 10 5.85 -14.90 3.45
C GLN A 10 5.54 -16.35 3.84
N GLU A 11 4.89 -16.58 4.98
CA GLU A 11 4.44 -17.92 5.38
C GLU A 11 3.30 -18.45 4.47
N ALA A 12 2.39 -17.58 4.04
CA ALA A 12 1.35 -17.95 3.07
C ALA A 12 1.97 -18.30 1.69
N TYR A 13 2.99 -17.56 1.26
CA TYR A 13 3.72 -17.84 0.04
C TYR A 13 4.48 -19.17 0.10
N LEU A 14 5.09 -19.50 1.25
CA LEU A 14 5.72 -20.80 1.47
C LEU A 14 4.73 -21.96 1.25
N LYS A 15 3.51 -21.86 1.77
CA LYS A 15 2.45 -22.87 1.55
C LYS A 15 2.11 -23.04 0.07
N THR A 16 2.16 -21.95 -0.70
CA THR A 16 1.93 -22.01 -2.15
C THR A 16 3.06 -22.75 -2.87
N ILE A 17 4.31 -22.50 -2.48
CA ILE A 17 5.48 -23.22 -3.01
C ILE A 17 5.37 -24.71 -2.66
N GLU A 18 4.97 -25.08 -1.44
CA GLU A 18 4.81 -26.48 -1.04
C GLU A 18 3.76 -27.20 -1.88
N LYS A 19 2.63 -26.57 -2.17
CA LYS A 19 1.63 -27.14 -3.10
C LYS A 19 2.18 -27.27 -4.53
N SER A 20 3.00 -26.33 -4.97
CA SER A 20 3.64 -26.41 -6.28
C SER A 20 4.67 -27.54 -6.35
N ILE A 21 5.39 -27.82 -5.26
CA ILE A 21 6.31 -28.97 -5.15
C ILE A 21 5.53 -30.29 -5.25
N GLU A 22 4.41 -30.40 -4.52
CA GLU A 22 3.54 -31.59 -4.57
C GLU A 22 3.05 -31.86 -6.00
N ALA A 23 2.53 -30.84 -6.68
CA ALA A 23 2.08 -30.95 -8.06
C ALA A 23 3.24 -31.30 -9.04
N SER A 24 4.42 -30.72 -8.84
CA SER A 24 5.61 -31.02 -9.64
C SER A 24 6.11 -32.45 -9.40
N GLN A 25 6.06 -32.95 -8.17
CA GLN A 25 6.39 -34.33 -7.81
C GLN A 25 5.47 -35.33 -8.52
N GLU A 26 4.16 -35.06 -8.56
CA GLU A 26 3.20 -35.87 -9.31
C GLU A 26 3.51 -35.86 -10.80
N ARG A 27 3.85 -34.68 -11.35
CA ARG A 27 4.26 -34.55 -12.75
C ARG A 27 5.49 -35.42 -13.07
N VAL A 28 6.51 -35.41 -12.21
CA VAL A 28 7.70 -36.25 -12.34
C VAL A 28 7.29 -37.74 -12.39
N ASN A 29 6.40 -38.16 -11.50
CA ASN A 29 5.92 -39.54 -11.45
C ASN A 29 5.17 -39.94 -12.73
N ILE A 30 4.33 -39.06 -13.27
CA ILE A 30 3.62 -39.28 -14.55
C ILE A 30 4.61 -39.39 -15.71
N VAL A 31 5.58 -38.48 -15.80
CA VAL A 31 6.59 -38.51 -16.88
C VAL A 31 7.45 -39.76 -16.79
N LYS A 32 7.84 -40.17 -15.56
CA LYS A 32 8.56 -41.41 -15.32
C LYS A 32 7.78 -42.64 -15.82
N THR A 33 6.49 -42.73 -15.54
CA THR A 33 5.64 -43.81 -16.00
C THR A 33 5.52 -43.80 -17.54
N LYS A 34 5.34 -42.62 -18.13
CA LYS A 34 5.31 -42.45 -19.60
C LYS A 34 6.61 -42.90 -20.28
N GLN A 35 7.76 -42.61 -19.63
CA GLN A 35 9.06 -43.06 -20.12
C GLN A 35 9.18 -44.59 -20.07
N GLN A 36 8.72 -45.22 -19.00
CA GLN A 36 8.78 -46.68 -18.85
C GLN A 36 7.96 -47.40 -19.92
N VAL A 37 6.86 -46.80 -20.37
CA VAL A 37 6.02 -47.35 -21.46
C VAL A 37 6.45 -46.84 -22.86
N GLY A 38 7.57 -46.10 -22.95
CA GLY A 38 8.13 -45.65 -24.23
C GLY A 38 7.43 -44.46 -24.89
N VAL A 39 6.53 -43.76 -24.15
CA VAL A 39 5.76 -42.62 -24.65
C VAL A 39 6.49 -41.28 -24.41
N ALA A 40 7.35 -41.18 -23.39
CA ALA A 40 8.17 -40.01 -23.12
C ALA A 40 9.66 -40.33 -23.27
N ASN A 41 10.46 -39.32 -23.58
CA ASN A 41 11.90 -39.48 -23.72
C ASN A 41 12.64 -39.20 -22.38
N GLN A 42 13.92 -39.55 -22.32
CA GLN A 42 14.78 -39.32 -21.18
C GLN A 42 14.93 -37.81 -20.86
N ALA A 43 14.91 -36.94 -21.87
CA ALA A 43 15.07 -35.52 -21.70
C ALA A 43 13.87 -34.90 -20.96
N ASP A 44 12.64 -35.36 -21.27
CA ASP A 44 11.43 -34.91 -20.60
C ASP A 44 11.44 -35.25 -19.10
N TYR A 45 11.94 -36.45 -18.76
CA TYR A 45 12.11 -36.87 -17.37
C TYR A 45 13.14 -36.01 -16.64
N LEU A 46 14.30 -35.77 -17.24
CA LEU A 46 15.34 -34.93 -16.66
C LEU A 46 14.86 -33.50 -16.48
N GLN A 47 14.15 -32.93 -17.46
CA GLN A 47 13.57 -31.59 -17.35
C GLN A 47 12.58 -31.51 -16.20
N SER A 48 11.70 -32.51 -16.05
CA SER A 48 10.75 -32.52 -14.93
C SER A 48 11.44 -32.59 -13.57
N ASN A 49 12.57 -33.29 -13.44
CA ASN A 49 13.37 -33.32 -12.23
C ASN A 49 14.08 -31.97 -11.95
N LEU A 50 14.57 -31.30 -12.99
CA LEU A 50 15.16 -29.98 -12.87
C LEU A 50 14.13 -28.96 -12.36
N ASP A 51 12.92 -29.00 -12.92
CA ASP A 51 11.81 -28.14 -12.49
C ASP A 51 11.46 -28.37 -11.00
N LEU A 52 11.40 -29.64 -10.57
CA LEU A 52 11.17 -30.00 -9.17
C LEU A 52 12.30 -29.48 -8.26
N ASN A 53 13.55 -29.68 -8.65
CA ASN A 53 14.70 -29.21 -7.87
C ASN A 53 14.73 -27.68 -7.75
N ALA A 54 14.34 -26.96 -8.80
CA ALA A 54 14.21 -25.50 -8.76
C ALA A 54 13.16 -25.04 -7.74
N LEU A 55 12.01 -25.75 -7.65
CA LEU A 55 10.99 -25.46 -6.63
C LEU A 55 11.46 -25.78 -5.21
N ILE A 56 12.23 -26.86 -5.02
CA ILE A 56 12.84 -27.21 -3.72
C ILE A 56 13.82 -26.10 -3.31
N GLN A 57 14.66 -25.63 -4.23
CA GLN A 57 15.56 -24.51 -3.98
C GLN A 57 14.81 -23.24 -3.60
N ALA A 58 13.71 -22.96 -4.31
CA ALA A 58 12.83 -21.81 -4.00
C ALA A 58 12.23 -21.93 -2.59
N LYS A 59 11.84 -23.13 -2.15
CA LYS A 59 11.37 -23.40 -0.78
C LYS A 59 12.44 -23.06 0.25
N GLU A 60 13.68 -23.56 0.08
CA GLU A 60 14.76 -23.31 1.03
C GLU A 60 15.09 -21.81 1.12
N ASN A 61 15.14 -21.12 -0.03
CA ASN A 61 15.32 -19.67 -0.04
C ASN A 61 14.17 -18.94 0.68
N GLN A 62 12.92 -19.40 0.50
CA GLN A 62 11.77 -18.81 1.17
C GLN A 62 11.81 -18.99 2.68
N ILE A 63 12.31 -20.12 3.19
CA ILE A 63 12.53 -20.37 4.62
C ILE A 63 13.51 -19.35 5.19
N LEU A 64 14.60 -19.04 4.47
CA LEU A 64 15.56 -18.02 4.89
C LEU A 64 14.93 -16.62 4.93
N VAL A 65 14.11 -16.28 3.92
CA VAL A 65 13.37 -15.00 3.89
C VAL A 65 12.41 -14.86 5.07
N ILE A 66 11.73 -15.96 5.44
CA ILE A 66 10.85 -15.99 6.62
C ILE A 66 11.67 -15.82 7.91
N ALA A 67 12.82 -16.48 8.03
CA ALA A 67 13.68 -16.34 9.18
C ALA A 67 14.19 -14.90 9.34
N GLN A 68 14.60 -14.28 8.25
CA GLN A 68 14.99 -12.86 8.22
C GLN A 68 13.84 -11.95 8.65
N ALA A 69 12.64 -12.14 8.08
CA ALA A 69 11.47 -11.35 8.43
C ALA A 69 11.06 -11.49 9.89
N LYS A 70 11.21 -12.70 10.48
CA LYS A 70 11.00 -12.95 11.91
C LYS A 70 12.03 -12.23 12.78
N ALA A 71 13.29 -12.23 12.37
CA ALA A 71 14.35 -11.49 13.06
C ALA A 71 14.09 -9.98 13.05
N ASP A 72 13.61 -9.42 11.94
CA ASP A 72 13.25 -8.01 11.83
C ASP A 72 12.11 -7.62 12.78
N VAL A 73 11.11 -8.50 12.91
CA VAL A 73 10.02 -8.31 13.90
C VAL A 73 10.58 -8.36 15.32
N ALA A 74 11.41 -9.37 15.64
CA ALA A 74 12.01 -9.54 16.95
C ALA A 74 12.87 -8.33 17.36
N ASN A 75 13.67 -7.80 16.45
CA ASN A 75 14.46 -6.59 16.66
C ASN A 75 13.58 -5.36 16.96
N THR A 76 12.41 -5.26 16.31
CA THR A 76 11.50 -4.16 16.54
C THR A 76 10.85 -4.19 17.93
N ILE A 77 10.56 -5.38 18.45
CA ILE A 77 9.95 -5.59 19.77
C ILE A 77 10.99 -5.89 20.88
N VAL A 78 12.28 -5.84 20.53
CA VAL A 78 13.41 -6.09 21.47
C VAL A 78 13.27 -7.45 22.19
N LEU A 79 12.92 -8.50 21.44
CA LEU A 79 12.86 -9.87 21.96
C LEU A 79 14.25 -10.52 22.00
N PRO A 80 14.56 -11.33 23.02
CA PRO A 80 15.78 -12.14 23.05
C PRO A 80 15.83 -13.13 21.88
N GLU A 81 17.01 -13.33 21.31
CA GLU A 81 17.25 -14.18 20.14
C GLU A 81 16.72 -15.62 20.30
N ALA A 82 16.72 -16.15 21.52
CA ALA A 82 16.22 -17.50 21.85
C ALA A 82 14.71 -17.68 21.61
N ASP A 83 13.94 -16.62 21.60
CA ASP A 83 12.47 -16.67 21.46
C ASP A 83 11.97 -16.38 20.05
N VAL A 84 12.85 -15.92 19.16
CA VAL A 84 12.52 -15.62 17.74
C VAL A 84 11.97 -16.86 17.03
N TYR A 85 12.56 -18.04 17.28
CA TYR A 85 12.14 -19.29 16.66
C TYR A 85 10.82 -19.85 17.20
N LYS A 86 10.37 -19.38 18.37
CA LYS A 86 9.12 -19.80 19.01
C LYS A 86 7.92 -18.97 18.57
N MET A 87 8.16 -17.84 17.89
CA MET A 87 7.08 -16.98 17.43
C MET A 87 6.21 -17.70 16.41
N ARG A 88 4.91 -17.82 16.72
CA ARG A 88 3.89 -18.31 15.81
C ARG A 88 2.97 -17.16 15.42
N PHE A 89 2.76 -16.98 14.14
CA PHE A 89 1.84 -16.01 13.58
C PHE A 89 0.54 -16.75 13.27
N THR A 90 -0.52 -16.45 14.03
CA THR A 90 -1.78 -17.20 13.98
C THR A 90 -2.80 -16.55 13.03
N ASP A 91 -2.54 -15.31 12.63
CA ASP A 91 -3.43 -14.59 11.74
C ASP A 91 -3.40 -15.16 10.33
N THR A 92 -4.59 -15.40 9.81
CA THR A 92 -4.78 -15.70 8.39
C THR A 92 -5.25 -14.42 7.70
N ILE A 93 -4.59 -14.03 6.62
CA ILE A 93 -5.12 -12.97 5.76
C ILE A 93 -6.39 -13.53 5.12
N ALA A 94 -7.53 -13.29 5.77
CA ALA A 94 -8.82 -13.56 5.16
C ALA A 94 -8.97 -12.59 3.99
N VAL A 95 -8.75 -13.07 2.78
CA VAL A 95 -9.20 -12.36 1.59
C VAL A 95 -10.72 -12.51 1.58
N ASP A 96 -11.40 -11.48 2.08
CA ASP A 96 -12.85 -11.42 1.97
C ASP A 96 -13.17 -11.25 0.47
N ALA A 97 -13.40 -12.39 -0.19
CA ALA A 97 -13.72 -12.43 -1.62
C ALA A 97 -15.12 -11.85 -1.93
N THR A 98 -15.83 -11.40 -0.90
CA THR A 98 -17.16 -10.80 -1.00
C THR A 98 -17.15 -9.28 -1.00
N ILE A 99 -16.06 -8.64 -1.44
CA ILE A 99 -16.17 -7.25 -1.87
C ILE A 99 -16.90 -7.26 -3.22
N THR A 100 -18.21 -7.44 -3.17
CA THR A 100 -19.08 -7.05 -4.27
C THR A 100 -18.97 -5.53 -4.38
N LEU A 101 -18.07 -5.08 -5.23
CA LEU A 101 -18.04 -3.70 -5.69
C LEU A 101 -19.37 -3.47 -6.43
N THR A 102 -20.39 -3.08 -5.70
CA THR A 102 -21.60 -2.48 -6.25
C THR A 102 -21.14 -1.13 -6.82
N GLY A 103 -20.83 -1.14 -8.12
CA GLY A 103 -19.99 -0.12 -8.78
C GLY A 103 -20.53 1.31 -8.68
N ASP A 104 -21.84 1.52 -8.56
CA ASP A 104 -22.40 2.88 -8.59
C ASP A 104 -22.35 3.60 -7.22
N THR A 105 -22.72 2.94 -6.13
CA THR A 105 -22.74 3.57 -4.81
C THR A 105 -21.34 3.73 -4.20
N SER A 106 -20.42 2.82 -4.51
CA SER A 106 -19.03 2.89 -4.01
C SER A 106 -18.23 4.00 -4.70
N LEU A 107 -18.54 4.27 -5.96
CA LEU A 107 -17.85 5.33 -6.72
C LEU A 107 -18.24 6.72 -6.22
N GLU A 108 -19.53 6.99 -6.02
CA GLU A 108 -20.01 8.27 -5.48
C GLU A 108 -19.53 8.52 -4.06
N THR A 109 -19.56 7.49 -3.22
CA THR A 109 -19.06 7.59 -1.83
C THR A 109 -17.55 7.83 -1.82
N GLY A 110 -16.78 7.15 -2.68
CA GLY A 110 -15.33 7.34 -2.83
C GLY A 110 -14.97 8.72 -3.36
N ILE A 111 -15.72 9.25 -4.34
CA ILE A 111 -15.53 10.59 -4.89
C ILE A 111 -15.80 11.66 -3.82
N ASN A 112 -16.85 11.49 -3.02
CA ASN A 112 -17.20 12.46 -1.97
C ASN A 112 -16.30 12.37 -0.74
N ALA A 113 -15.72 11.21 -0.44
CA ALA A 113 -14.80 11.00 0.67
C ALA A 113 -13.33 11.31 0.34
N ASN A 114 -12.99 11.52 -0.94
CA ASN A 114 -11.61 11.78 -1.35
C ASN A 114 -11.17 13.20 -0.99
N PRO A 115 -10.20 13.40 -0.07
CA PRO A 115 -9.76 14.72 0.37
C PRO A 115 -9.15 15.55 -0.77
N GLN A 116 -8.51 14.93 -1.76
CA GLN A 116 -7.94 15.63 -2.90
C GLN A 116 -9.01 16.23 -3.81
N LEU A 117 -10.12 15.50 -4.03
CA LEU A 117 -11.24 16.01 -4.80
C LEU A 117 -11.98 17.14 -4.07
N GLN A 118 -12.08 17.05 -2.74
CA GLN A 118 -12.60 18.15 -1.93
C GLN A 118 -11.72 19.40 -2.03
N ALA A 119 -10.40 19.25 -1.93
CA ALA A 119 -9.46 20.35 -2.09
C ALA A 119 -9.57 21.00 -3.48
N LEU A 120 -9.70 20.22 -4.55
CA LEU A 120 -9.89 20.73 -5.91
C LEU A 120 -11.23 21.47 -6.06
N LYS A 121 -12.31 20.98 -5.45
CA LYS A 121 -13.61 21.67 -5.44
C LYS A 121 -13.53 23.04 -4.75
N GLU A 122 -12.81 23.12 -3.62
CA GLU A 122 -12.58 24.40 -2.92
C GLU A 122 -11.67 25.33 -3.75
N GLN A 123 -10.66 24.80 -4.43
CA GLN A 123 -9.81 25.59 -5.34
C GLN A 123 -10.62 26.22 -6.49
N ILE A 124 -11.59 25.47 -7.05
CA ILE A 124 -12.50 26.01 -8.07
C ILE A 124 -13.34 27.16 -7.51
N LYS A 125 -13.83 27.03 -6.27
CA LYS A 125 -14.58 28.11 -5.61
C LYS A 125 -13.72 29.36 -5.40
N ILE A 126 -12.48 29.17 -4.98
CA ILE A 126 -11.50 30.28 -4.80
C ILE A 126 -11.27 30.96 -6.16
N ASN A 127 -11.01 30.22 -7.21
CA ASN A 127 -10.76 30.78 -8.55
C ASN A 127 -11.97 31.58 -9.08
N LYS A 128 -13.20 31.11 -8.83
CA LYS A 128 -14.43 31.87 -9.16
C LYS A 128 -14.53 33.18 -8.39
N LYS A 129 -14.11 33.20 -7.11
CA LYS A 129 -14.09 34.45 -6.32
C LYS A 129 -13.02 35.41 -6.82
N ILE A 130 -11.82 34.90 -7.20
CA ILE A 130 -10.76 35.72 -7.81
C ILE A 130 -11.24 36.32 -9.14
N GLU A 131 -12.01 35.56 -9.94
CA GLU A 131 -12.60 36.08 -11.17
C GLU A 131 -13.55 37.28 -10.89
N ILE A 132 -14.41 37.14 -9.89
CA ILE A 132 -15.33 38.22 -9.47
C ILE A 132 -14.55 39.43 -8.98
N GLU A 133 -13.50 39.23 -8.17
CA GLU A 133 -12.64 40.28 -7.64
C GLU A 133 -11.89 41.00 -8.80
N THR A 134 -11.35 40.24 -9.75
CA THR A 134 -10.68 40.81 -10.92
C THR A 134 -11.65 41.61 -11.80
N ARG A 135 -12.90 41.12 -11.94
CA ARG A 135 -13.96 41.91 -12.62
C ARG A 135 -14.31 43.16 -11.88
N ALA A 136 -14.33 43.14 -10.55
CA ALA A 136 -14.60 44.32 -9.75
C ALA A 136 -13.55 45.43 -9.94
N LEU A 137 -12.29 45.09 -10.28
CA LEU A 137 -11.26 46.07 -10.62
C LEU A 137 -11.54 46.86 -11.92
N MET A 138 -12.45 46.38 -12.78
CA MET A 138 -12.86 47.08 -13.97
C MET A 138 -13.88 48.20 -13.69
N TYR A 139 -14.46 48.21 -12.47
CA TYR A 139 -15.39 49.26 -12.08
C TYR A 139 -14.63 50.42 -11.43
N PRO A 140 -15.13 51.68 -11.59
CA PRO A 140 -14.50 52.86 -10.99
C PRO A 140 -14.57 52.76 -9.46
N THR A 141 -13.42 52.96 -8.82
CA THR A 141 -13.32 52.98 -7.35
C THR A 141 -13.66 54.38 -6.83
N LEU A 142 -14.69 54.50 -6.02
CA LEU A 142 -15.07 55.74 -5.34
C LEU A 142 -14.41 55.72 -3.93
N ARG A 143 -13.54 56.67 -3.65
CA ARG A 143 -12.98 56.89 -2.31
C ARG A 143 -13.58 58.15 -1.72
N ALA A 144 -14.23 58.03 -0.56
CA ALA A 144 -14.62 59.14 0.27
C ALA A 144 -13.75 59.15 1.52
N SER A 145 -13.01 60.22 1.74
CA SER A 145 -12.22 60.38 3.00
C SER A 145 -12.71 61.66 3.70
N THR A 146 -13.07 61.55 4.98
CA THR A 146 -13.37 62.69 5.81
C THR A 146 -12.28 62.75 6.94
N GLY A 147 -11.65 63.90 7.08
CA GLY A 147 -10.67 64.15 8.13
C GLY A 147 -11.19 65.24 9.07
N TYR A 148 -11.24 64.94 10.35
CA TYR A 148 -11.47 65.94 11.41
C TYR A 148 -10.18 66.12 12.18
N SER A 149 -9.60 67.37 12.13
CA SER A 149 -8.43 67.72 12.91
C SER A 149 -8.79 68.75 13.96
N PHE A 150 -8.57 68.44 15.20
CA PHE A 150 -8.70 69.38 16.34
C PHE A 150 -7.29 69.73 16.81
N SER A 151 -6.92 71.02 16.68
CA SER A 151 -5.66 71.54 17.24
C SER A 151 -5.99 72.56 18.35
N SER A 152 -5.70 72.22 19.59
CA SER A 152 -5.76 73.11 20.72
C SER A 152 -4.33 73.67 20.97
N ASN A 153 -4.12 74.96 20.64
CA ASN A 153 -2.90 75.65 20.99
C ASN A 153 -3.12 76.30 22.34
N GLN A 154 -2.56 75.74 23.38
CA GLN A 154 -2.45 76.40 24.68
C GLN A 154 -1.09 77.11 24.79
N SER A 155 -1.04 78.39 24.51
CA SER A 155 0.17 79.15 24.70
C SER A 155 0.15 79.61 26.18
N ASP A 156 0.95 78.93 27.02
CA ASP A 156 1.30 79.40 28.35
C ASP A 156 2.30 80.53 28.18
N ALA A 157 1.78 81.78 28.22
CA ALA A 157 2.62 82.96 28.41
C ALA A 157 2.88 83.10 29.87
N GLY A 158 3.96 82.45 30.36
CA GLY A 158 4.44 82.66 31.71
C GLY A 158 5.09 84.04 31.85
N PHE A 159 4.67 84.75 32.86
CA PHE A 159 5.43 85.81 33.50
C PHE A 159 6.08 85.21 34.76
#